data_9ec5f5bd288bc320974258c09ff54dc0
#
_entry.id   9ec5f5bd288bc320974258c09ff54dc0
#
_cell.length_a   1.000
_cell.length_b   1.000
_cell.length_c   1.000
_cell.angle_alpha   90.00
_cell.angle_beta   90.00
_cell.angle_gamma   90.00
#
_symmetry.space_group_name_H-M   'P 1'
#
loop_
_entity.id
_entity.type
_entity.pdbx_description
1 polymer ?
#
loop_
_entity_poly.entity_id
_entity_poly.type
_entity_poly.pdbx_seq_one_letter_code
_entity_poly.pdbx_strand_id
1 'polypeptide(L)'
;KMLYETVKDMDQVEMRLDPEEAMYVINLTAKEALQVLEVLKDSAENLFETSVACIGASICQVGVRDSQNLMKSIVEEVRKHSFKDGTLPKIHISGCPSSCGTHQAGTLGFRGGVKVIDKVPKPAFNLHVNGNELQGEERFGEDWGAMLEENIPAFMAEVGETVEKAGQTFAEWFPEHRETLKEIAEKYMAQ
;
A
#
# COMPACT_ATOMS: atom_id res chain seq x y z
N LYS A 1 4.93 19.87 -11.54
CA LYS A 1 5.34 21.26 -11.89
C LYS A 1 6.24 21.83 -10.80
N MET A 2 5.84 21.83 -9.52
CA MET A 2 6.63 22.37 -8.41
C MET A 2 8.03 21.71 -8.33
N LEU A 3 8.12 20.39 -8.29
CA LEU A 3 9.40 19.68 -8.24
C LEU A 3 10.33 20.07 -9.42
N TYR A 4 9.82 20.12 -10.65
CA TYR A 4 10.59 20.55 -11.80
C TYR A 4 11.19 21.95 -11.62
N GLU A 5 10.38 22.93 -11.19
CA GLU A 5 10.86 24.30 -10.96
C GLU A 5 11.95 24.38 -9.87
N THR A 6 11.90 23.44 -8.91
CA THR A 6 12.91 23.38 -7.84
C THR A 6 14.23 22.81 -8.32
N VAL A 7 14.21 21.77 -9.17
CA VAL A 7 15.42 21.03 -9.53
C VAL A 7 16.03 21.42 -10.87
N LYS A 8 15.33 22.14 -11.74
CA LYS A 8 15.77 22.45 -13.12
C LYS A 8 17.11 23.15 -13.25
N ASP A 9 17.52 23.90 -12.23
CA ASP A 9 18.76 24.68 -12.19
C ASP A 9 19.83 24.04 -11.29
N MET A 10 19.63 22.81 -10.83
CA MET A 10 20.58 22.03 -10.04
C MET A 10 21.50 21.22 -10.97
N ASP A 11 22.81 21.49 -10.94
CA ASP A 11 23.78 21.02 -11.96
C ASP A 11 23.90 19.49 -12.07
N GLN A 12 23.82 18.76 -10.97
CA GLN A 12 24.11 17.31 -10.94
C GLN A 12 22.89 16.45 -10.67
N VAL A 13 21.72 17.07 -10.53
CA VAL A 13 20.50 16.36 -10.19
C VAL A 13 20.10 15.37 -11.28
N GLU A 14 19.72 14.17 -10.86
CA GLU A 14 19.21 13.11 -11.73
C GLU A 14 17.93 12.55 -11.15
N MET A 15 16.95 12.25 -12.01
CA MET A 15 15.71 11.59 -11.63
C MET A 15 15.72 10.15 -12.13
N ARG A 16 15.45 9.19 -11.26
CA ARG A 16 15.36 7.76 -11.59
C ARG A 16 13.99 7.23 -11.24
N LEU A 17 13.36 6.59 -12.21
CA LEU A 17 12.08 5.92 -12.00
C LEU A 17 12.33 4.57 -11.33
N ASP A 18 11.39 4.21 -10.47
CA ASP A 18 11.35 2.96 -9.74
C ASP A 18 10.23 2.06 -10.30
N PRO A 19 10.41 0.73 -10.37
CA PRO A 19 9.34 -0.19 -10.78
C PRO A 19 8.07 -0.13 -9.93
N GLU A 20 8.16 0.36 -8.70
CA GLU A 20 7.05 0.52 -7.76
C GLU A 20 6.30 1.85 -7.89
N GLU A 21 6.29 2.44 -9.11
CA GLU A 21 5.60 3.70 -9.41
C GLU A 21 6.15 4.91 -8.61
N ALA A 22 7.37 4.80 -8.08
CA ALA A 22 8.07 5.84 -7.35
C ALA A 22 9.15 6.53 -8.21
N MET A 23 9.75 7.59 -7.67
CA MET A 23 10.85 8.30 -8.32
C MET A 23 11.87 8.74 -7.28
N TYR A 24 13.13 8.47 -7.57
CA TYR A 24 14.26 8.97 -6.78
C TYR A 24 14.85 10.24 -7.41
N VAL A 25 15.12 11.24 -6.59
CA VAL A 25 15.90 12.41 -6.97
C VAL A 25 17.29 12.25 -6.31
N ILE A 26 18.32 12.07 -7.12
CA ILE A 26 19.68 11.74 -6.65
C ILE A 26 20.69 12.80 -7.02
N ASN A 27 21.90 12.68 -6.46
CA ASN A 27 23.03 13.60 -6.64
C ASN A 27 22.77 15.01 -6.10
N LEU A 28 21.95 15.10 -5.05
CA LEU A 28 21.67 16.36 -4.35
C LEU A 28 22.74 16.66 -3.31
N THR A 29 23.17 17.92 -3.22
CA THR A 29 23.84 18.41 -2.03
C THR A 29 22.85 18.47 -0.86
N ALA A 30 23.35 18.53 0.39
CA ALA A 30 22.48 18.64 1.56
C ALA A 30 21.53 19.85 1.49
N LYS A 31 21.98 20.97 0.96
CA LYS A 31 21.15 22.17 0.79
C LYS A 31 20.05 21.97 -0.24
N GLU A 32 20.35 21.34 -1.36
CA GLU A 32 19.38 21.02 -2.42
C GLU A 32 18.37 19.98 -1.94
N ALA A 33 18.81 18.97 -1.18
CA ALA A 33 17.94 17.97 -0.59
C ALA A 33 16.88 18.63 0.34
N LEU A 34 17.26 19.58 1.17
CA LEU A 34 16.32 20.33 2.01
C LEU A 34 15.28 21.12 1.18
N GLN A 35 15.68 21.68 0.03
CA GLN A 35 14.75 22.37 -0.88
C GLN A 35 13.75 21.39 -1.51
N VAL A 36 14.21 20.20 -1.91
CA VAL A 36 13.34 19.16 -2.47
C VAL A 36 12.37 18.63 -1.40
N LEU A 37 12.86 18.37 -0.17
CA LEU A 37 12.02 17.92 0.95
C LEU A 37 10.93 18.93 1.29
N GLU A 38 11.19 20.23 1.25
CA GLU A 38 10.17 21.25 1.49
C GLU A 38 9.04 21.19 0.45
N VAL A 39 9.36 20.89 -0.80
CA VAL A 39 8.36 20.74 -1.87
C VAL A 39 7.56 19.44 -1.73
N LEU A 40 8.16 18.41 -1.12
CA LEU A 40 7.59 17.08 -0.93
C LEU A 40 7.01 16.85 0.48
N LYS A 41 6.92 17.89 1.31
CA LYS A 41 6.48 17.76 2.71
C LYS A 41 5.09 17.16 2.92
N ASP A 42 4.23 17.23 1.91
CA ASP A 42 2.89 16.64 1.92
C ASP A 42 2.86 15.23 1.25
N SER A 43 4.03 14.67 0.94
CA SER A 43 4.16 13.32 0.38
C SER A 43 4.17 12.23 1.47
N ALA A 44 4.63 11.01 1.15
CA ALA A 44 4.71 9.91 2.10
C ALA A 44 5.57 10.27 3.33
N GLU A 45 5.03 10.03 4.52
CA GLU A 45 5.69 10.31 5.81
C GLU A 45 6.50 9.12 6.33
N ASN A 46 6.18 7.91 5.87
CA ASN A 46 6.79 6.65 6.31
C ASN A 46 6.77 5.61 5.18
N LEU A 47 7.39 4.43 5.43
CA LEU A 47 7.48 3.36 4.45
C LEU A 47 6.10 2.84 4.00
N PHE A 48 5.14 2.72 4.91
CA PHE A 48 3.77 2.27 4.57
C PHE A 48 3.12 3.18 3.52
N GLU A 49 3.30 4.49 3.61
CA GLU A 49 2.72 5.45 2.67
C GLU A 49 3.39 5.45 1.28
N THR A 50 4.50 4.74 1.12
CA THR A 50 5.11 4.45 -0.20
C THR A 50 4.51 3.21 -0.88
N SER A 51 3.40 2.70 -0.38
CA SER A 51 2.67 1.57 -0.94
C SER A 51 2.24 1.79 -2.39
N VAL A 52 2.06 0.69 -3.13
CA VAL A 52 1.81 0.71 -4.57
C VAL A 52 0.32 0.55 -4.85
N ALA A 53 -0.24 1.42 -5.69
CA ALA A 53 -1.61 1.29 -6.18
C ALA A 53 -1.67 1.62 -7.67
N CYS A 54 -2.13 0.68 -8.50
CA CYS A 54 -2.29 0.95 -9.92
C CYS A 54 -3.30 2.09 -10.17
N ILE A 55 -3.35 2.60 -11.41
CA ILE A 55 -4.22 3.74 -11.75
C ILE A 55 -5.71 3.50 -11.46
N GLY A 56 -6.16 2.24 -11.43
CA GLY A 56 -7.53 1.87 -11.07
C GLY A 56 -8.62 2.29 -12.04
N ALA A 57 -9.86 1.94 -11.69
CA ALA A 57 -11.04 2.13 -12.54
C ALA A 57 -11.44 3.61 -12.76
N SER A 58 -10.86 4.55 -12.02
CA SER A 58 -11.07 5.99 -12.26
C SER A 58 -10.60 6.43 -13.65
N ILE A 59 -9.59 5.76 -14.21
CA ILE A 59 -9.00 6.05 -15.53
C ILE A 59 -8.90 4.80 -16.40
N CYS A 60 -8.55 3.63 -15.81
CA CYS A 60 -8.34 2.40 -16.53
C CYS A 60 -9.65 1.81 -17.04
N GLN A 61 -9.79 1.63 -18.37
CA GLN A 61 -11.00 1.11 -19.01
C GLN A 61 -11.31 -0.36 -18.66
N VAL A 62 -10.30 -1.14 -18.25
CA VAL A 62 -10.46 -2.55 -17.82
C VAL A 62 -10.41 -2.69 -16.29
N GLY A 63 -10.27 -1.60 -15.56
CA GLY A 63 -10.26 -1.58 -14.11
C GLY A 63 -11.63 -1.97 -13.53
N VAL A 64 -11.62 -2.83 -12.51
CA VAL A 64 -12.84 -3.26 -11.80
C VAL A 64 -13.10 -2.38 -10.58
N ARG A 65 -12.04 -1.94 -9.88
CA ARG A 65 -12.08 -1.09 -8.67
C ARG A 65 -11.15 0.09 -8.80
N ASP A 66 -11.45 1.15 -8.04
CA ASP A 66 -10.59 2.33 -7.93
C ASP A 66 -9.53 2.11 -6.83
N SER A 67 -8.38 1.59 -7.23
CA SER A 67 -7.25 1.30 -6.35
C SER A 67 -6.63 2.55 -5.72
N GLN A 68 -6.60 3.67 -6.43
CA GLN A 68 -6.08 4.94 -5.92
C GLN A 68 -6.98 5.49 -4.81
N ASN A 69 -8.31 5.43 -4.97
CA ASN A 69 -9.23 5.86 -3.94
C ASN A 69 -9.17 4.96 -2.70
N LEU A 70 -9.04 3.64 -2.89
CA LEU A 70 -8.83 2.73 -1.77
C LEU A 70 -7.55 3.07 -1.00
N MET A 71 -6.41 3.25 -1.69
CA MET A 71 -5.14 3.62 -1.05
C MET A 71 -5.30 4.91 -0.25
N LYS A 72 -5.93 5.93 -0.83
CA LYS A 72 -6.18 7.19 -0.14
C LYS A 72 -6.99 6.99 1.15
N SER A 73 -8.06 6.21 1.09
CA SER A 73 -8.90 5.91 2.25
C SER A 73 -8.15 5.18 3.35
N ILE A 74 -7.27 4.23 2.98
CA ILE A 74 -6.43 3.50 3.93
C ILE A 74 -5.43 4.46 4.60
N VAL A 75 -4.72 5.29 3.83
CA VAL A 75 -3.75 6.25 4.38
C VAL A 75 -4.44 7.26 5.30
N GLU A 76 -5.60 7.78 4.90
CA GLU A 76 -6.39 8.71 5.74
C GLU A 76 -6.81 8.07 7.07
N GLU A 77 -7.16 6.77 7.07
CA GLU A 77 -7.50 6.05 8.31
C GLU A 77 -6.27 5.81 9.18
N VAL A 78 -5.19 5.26 8.59
CA VAL A 78 -3.95 4.92 9.30
C VAL A 78 -3.31 6.16 9.94
N ARG A 79 -3.31 7.31 9.29
CA ARG A 79 -2.78 8.58 9.83
C ARG A 79 -3.45 9.02 11.12
N LYS A 80 -4.69 8.61 11.40
CA LYS A 80 -5.36 8.92 12.67
C LYS A 80 -4.72 8.24 13.89
N HIS A 81 -3.98 7.16 13.67
CA HIS A 81 -3.38 6.34 14.73
C HIS A 81 -1.93 6.68 15.03
N SER A 82 -1.23 7.43 14.17
CA SER A 82 0.18 7.84 14.36
C SER A 82 1.13 6.68 14.66
N PHE A 83 1.00 5.56 13.96
CA PHE A 83 1.84 4.38 14.13
C PHE A 83 3.32 4.69 13.85
N LYS A 84 4.23 3.96 14.55
CA LYS A 84 5.66 4.01 14.25
C LYS A 84 5.95 3.44 12.86
N ASP A 85 7.04 3.91 12.25
CA ASP A 85 7.48 3.35 10.98
C ASP A 85 7.79 1.85 11.13
N GLY A 86 7.37 1.06 10.14
CA GLY A 86 7.48 -0.40 10.16
C GLY A 86 6.34 -1.15 10.88
N THR A 87 5.43 -0.47 11.59
CA THR A 87 4.23 -1.11 12.20
C THR A 87 3.32 -1.71 11.14
N LEU A 88 3.18 -1.07 9.99
CA LEU A 88 2.49 -1.61 8.81
C LEU A 88 3.49 -1.85 7.67
N PRO A 89 3.34 -2.92 6.89
CA PRO A 89 4.17 -3.15 5.71
C PRO A 89 3.69 -2.29 4.55
N LYS A 90 4.52 -2.11 3.53
CA LYS A 90 4.03 -1.67 2.21
C LYS A 90 2.94 -2.62 1.72
N ILE A 91 1.88 -2.06 1.16
CA ILE A 91 0.80 -2.83 0.55
C ILE A 91 0.77 -2.60 -0.96
N HIS A 92 0.24 -3.58 -1.68
CA HIS A 92 0.14 -3.57 -3.13
C HIS A 92 -1.32 -3.68 -3.55
N ILE A 93 -1.85 -2.69 -4.27
CA ILE A 93 -3.26 -2.64 -4.68
C ILE A 93 -3.37 -2.67 -6.20
N SER A 94 -4.06 -3.67 -6.73
CA SER A 94 -4.45 -3.73 -8.13
C SER A 94 -5.97 -3.60 -8.25
N GLY A 95 -6.45 -2.71 -9.11
CA GLY A 95 -7.88 -2.50 -9.34
C GLY A 95 -8.59 -3.66 -10.06
N CYS A 96 -7.86 -4.67 -10.54
CA CYS A 96 -8.39 -5.84 -11.24
C CYS A 96 -7.36 -6.98 -11.27
N PRO A 97 -7.71 -8.17 -11.83
CA PRO A 97 -6.80 -9.31 -11.94
C PRO A 97 -5.57 -9.10 -12.83
N SER A 98 -5.50 -8.02 -13.63
CA SER A 98 -4.32 -7.71 -14.47
C SER A 98 -3.04 -7.41 -13.69
N SER A 99 -3.14 -7.22 -12.37
CA SER A 99 -2.00 -7.14 -11.45
C SER A 99 -0.99 -6.01 -11.71
N CYS A 100 -1.43 -4.89 -12.27
CA CYS A 100 -0.52 -3.75 -12.53
C CYS A 100 0.13 -3.18 -11.25
N GLY A 101 -0.54 -3.30 -10.08
CA GLY A 101 0.03 -2.96 -8.78
C GLY A 101 0.69 -4.15 -8.07
N THR A 102 0.97 -5.25 -8.77
CA THR A 102 1.71 -6.44 -8.27
C THR A 102 1.18 -7.01 -6.94
N HIS A 103 -0.14 -6.96 -6.74
CA HIS A 103 -0.80 -7.34 -5.48
C HIS A 103 -0.39 -8.72 -4.94
N GLN A 104 -0.09 -9.69 -5.81
CA GLN A 104 0.32 -11.02 -5.39
C GLN A 104 1.76 -11.09 -4.87
N ALA A 105 2.61 -10.12 -5.18
CA ALA A 105 3.99 -10.07 -4.71
C ALA A 105 4.15 -9.26 -3.41
N GLY A 106 3.17 -8.44 -3.04
CA GLY A 106 3.20 -7.67 -1.80
C GLY A 106 3.06 -8.54 -0.55
N THR A 107 3.68 -8.13 0.55
CA THR A 107 3.49 -8.76 1.87
C THR A 107 2.01 -8.80 2.25
N LEU A 108 1.29 -7.70 2.02
CA LEU A 108 -0.17 -7.63 1.96
C LEU A 108 -0.56 -7.03 0.61
N GLY A 109 -1.43 -7.72 -0.12
CA GLY A 109 -1.89 -7.29 -1.43
C GLY A 109 -3.42 -7.29 -1.53
N PHE A 110 -3.97 -6.36 -2.30
CA PHE A 110 -5.41 -6.25 -2.53
C PHE A 110 -5.72 -6.27 -4.01
N ARG A 111 -6.54 -7.21 -4.45
CA ARG A 111 -6.98 -7.36 -5.83
C ARG A 111 -8.44 -7.00 -6.00
N GLY A 112 -8.72 -5.98 -6.77
CA GLY A 112 -10.08 -5.50 -7.06
C GLY A 112 -10.99 -6.58 -7.64
N GLY A 113 -12.20 -6.65 -7.08
CA GLY A 113 -13.21 -7.62 -7.42
C GLY A 113 -14.60 -7.21 -6.91
N VAL A 114 -15.43 -8.21 -6.69
CA VAL A 114 -16.77 -8.05 -6.11
C VAL A 114 -17.03 -9.16 -5.10
N LYS A 115 -17.81 -8.84 -4.06
CA LYS A 115 -18.37 -9.81 -3.12
C LYS A 115 -19.89 -9.81 -3.27
N VAL A 116 -20.49 -10.97 -3.42
CA VAL A 116 -21.95 -11.07 -3.54
C VAL A 116 -22.56 -11.30 -2.16
N ILE A 117 -23.36 -10.34 -1.69
CA ILE A 117 -24.11 -10.42 -0.43
C ILE A 117 -25.60 -10.30 -0.77
N ASP A 118 -26.40 -11.25 -0.33
CA ASP A 118 -27.84 -11.31 -0.61
C ASP A 118 -28.18 -11.15 -2.10
N LYS A 119 -27.40 -11.79 -2.98
CA LYS A 119 -27.47 -11.71 -4.45
C LYS A 119 -27.16 -10.32 -5.04
N VAL A 120 -26.63 -9.40 -4.24
CA VAL A 120 -26.22 -8.08 -4.69
C VAL A 120 -24.68 -8.02 -4.74
N PRO A 121 -24.08 -7.69 -5.90
CA PRO A 121 -22.65 -7.49 -5.99
C PRO A 121 -22.25 -6.20 -5.25
N LYS A 122 -21.30 -6.32 -4.34
CA LYS A 122 -20.72 -5.22 -3.57
C LYS A 122 -19.26 -4.99 -3.95
N PRO A 123 -18.77 -3.74 -3.95
CA PRO A 123 -17.36 -3.44 -4.12
C PRO A 123 -16.50 -4.20 -3.10
N ALA A 124 -15.47 -4.91 -3.58
CA ALA A 124 -14.61 -5.71 -2.71
C ALA A 124 -13.22 -5.86 -3.32
N PHE A 125 -12.26 -6.25 -2.47
CA PHE A 125 -10.93 -6.67 -2.87
C PHE A 125 -10.59 -8.01 -2.23
N ASN A 126 -9.93 -8.89 -2.98
CA ASN A 126 -9.34 -10.10 -2.41
C ASN A 126 -8.04 -9.73 -1.71
N LEU A 127 -7.88 -10.19 -0.48
CA LEU A 127 -6.66 -10.05 0.30
C LEU A 127 -5.68 -11.17 -0.05
N HIS A 128 -4.48 -10.79 -0.49
CA HIS A 128 -3.34 -11.68 -0.67
C HIS A 128 -2.32 -11.44 0.44
N VAL A 129 -1.80 -12.49 1.06
CA VAL A 129 -0.93 -12.41 2.23
C VAL A 129 0.34 -13.20 2.03
N ASN A 130 1.47 -12.67 2.51
CA ASN A 130 2.78 -13.32 2.49
C ASN A 130 3.42 -13.41 1.10
N GLY A 131 3.14 -12.47 0.20
CA GLY A 131 3.95 -12.27 -1.00
C GLY A 131 5.35 -11.75 -0.63
N ASN A 132 6.30 -11.93 -1.54
CA ASN A 132 7.64 -11.36 -1.43
C ASN A 132 8.18 -11.05 -2.83
N GLU A 133 8.67 -9.84 -3.02
CA GLU A 133 9.25 -9.35 -4.28
C GLU A 133 10.77 -9.29 -4.28
N LEU A 134 11.42 -9.62 -3.14
CA LEU A 134 12.87 -9.60 -3.04
C LEU A 134 13.50 -10.62 -3.99
N GLN A 135 14.48 -10.17 -4.77
CA GLN A 135 15.18 -11.00 -5.73
C GLN A 135 15.83 -12.23 -5.06
N GLY A 136 15.46 -13.41 -5.55
CA GLY A 136 15.93 -14.69 -5.02
C GLY A 136 15.05 -15.28 -3.90
N GLU A 137 14.02 -14.54 -3.47
CA GLU A 137 13.06 -14.98 -2.45
C GLU A 137 11.60 -14.74 -2.92
N GLU A 138 11.42 -14.50 -4.21
CA GLU A 138 10.13 -14.16 -4.79
C GLU A 138 9.08 -15.26 -4.54
N ARG A 139 7.92 -14.87 -4.10
CA ARG A 139 6.76 -15.75 -3.96
C ARG A 139 5.45 -14.98 -4.08
N PHE A 140 4.43 -15.65 -4.57
CA PHE A 140 3.09 -15.11 -4.56
C PHE A 140 2.43 -15.32 -3.21
N GLY A 141 1.72 -14.30 -2.75
CA GLY A 141 0.88 -14.37 -1.56
C GLY A 141 -0.32 -15.28 -1.76
N GLU A 142 -0.81 -15.81 -0.65
CA GLU A 142 -2.02 -16.65 -0.61
C GLU A 142 -3.27 -15.76 -0.69
N ASP A 143 -4.24 -16.15 -1.52
CA ASP A 143 -5.56 -15.50 -1.56
C ASP A 143 -6.39 -15.96 -0.35
N TRP A 144 -6.66 -15.07 0.58
CA TRP A 144 -7.46 -15.35 1.78
C TRP A 144 -8.95 -15.07 1.59
N GLY A 145 -9.34 -14.46 0.48
CA GLY A 145 -10.74 -14.18 0.16
C GLY A 145 -11.06 -12.70 0.03
N ALA A 146 -12.35 -12.42 -0.21
CA ALA A 146 -12.85 -11.09 -0.49
C ALA A 146 -13.31 -10.35 0.76
N MET A 147 -12.78 -9.15 0.95
CA MET A 147 -13.19 -8.16 1.94
C MET A 147 -13.91 -7.01 1.25
N LEU A 148 -14.99 -6.47 1.82
CA LEU A 148 -15.65 -5.28 1.28
C LEU A 148 -14.68 -4.09 1.28
N GLU A 149 -14.72 -3.29 0.22
CA GLU A 149 -13.85 -2.12 0.06
C GLU A 149 -13.94 -1.18 1.26
N GLU A 150 -15.14 -0.95 1.79
CA GLU A 150 -15.40 -0.08 2.94
C GLU A 150 -14.79 -0.57 4.25
N ASN A 151 -14.50 -1.86 4.39
CA ASN A 151 -13.94 -2.46 5.60
C ASN A 151 -12.40 -2.45 5.63
N ILE A 152 -11.75 -2.29 4.47
CA ILE A 152 -10.29 -2.40 4.36
C ILE A 152 -9.54 -1.34 5.18
N PRO A 153 -9.94 -0.07 5.22
CA PRO A 153 -9.25 0.91 6.05
C PRO A 153 -9.27 0.54 7.55
N ALA A 154 -10.42 0.11 8.06
CA ALA A 154 -10.54 -0.32 9.46
C ALA A 154 -9.77 -1.62 9.75
N PHE A 155 -9.72 -2.56 8.81
CA PHE A 155 -8.86 -3.74 8.88
C PHE A 155 -7.38 -3.35 9.04
N MET A 156 -6.88 -2.44 8.20
CA MET A 156 -5.49 -1.98 8.27
C MET A 156 -5.19 -1.25 9.59
N ALA A 157 -6.13 -0.47 10.10
CA ALA A 157 -5.99 0.20 11.39
C ALA A 157 -5.88 -0.83 12.53
N GLU A 158 -6.75 -1.86 12.59
CA GLU A 158 -6.70 -2.91 13.63
C GLU A 158 -5.42 -3.74 13.55
N VAL A 159 -4.93 -4.04 12.34
CA VAL A 159 -3.62 -4.69 12.16
C VAL A 159 -2.52 -3.81 12.74
N GLY A 160 -2.48 -2.52 12.39
CA GLY A 160 -1.50 -1.56 12.92
C GLY A 160 -1.54 -1.48 14.45
N GLU A 161 -2.73 -1.34 15.05
CA GLU A 161 -2.89 -1.34 16.50
C GLU A 161 -2.36 -2.61 17.18
N THR A 162 -2.60 -3.77 16.55
CA THR A 162 -2.17 -5.07 17.08
C THR A 162 -0.66 -5.19 17.08
N VAL A 163 -0.02 -4.82 15.97
CA VAL A 163 1.45 -4.84 15.81
C VAL A 163 2.11 -3.80 16.73
N GLU A 164 1.55 -2.59 16.81
CA GLU A 164 2.06 -1.52 17.70
C GLU A 164 2.01 -1.94 19.17
N LYS A 165 0.93 -2.62 19.63
CA LYS A 165 0.80 -3.17 20.98
C LYS A 165 1.84 -4.25 21.28
N ALA A 166 2.26 -5.02 20.26
CA ALA A 166 3.35 -6.00 20.41
C ALA A 166 4.73 -5.35 20.49
N GLY A 167 4.87 -4.06 20.13
CA GLY A 167 6.14 -3.33 20.15
C GLY A 167 7.14 -3.80 19.10
N GLN A 168 6.67 -4.41 18.01
CA GLN A 168 7.44 -4.99 16.93
C GLN A 168 7.16 -4.26 15.62
N THR A 169 8.00 -4.48 14.60
CA THR A 169 7.64 -4.18 13.22
C THR A 169 6.74 -5.29 12.66
N PHE A 170 6.00 -5.03 11.60
CA PHE A 170 5.18 -6.06 10.95
C PHE A 170 6.03 -7.27 10.48
N ALA A 171 7.22 -7.00 9.96
CA ALA A 171 8.12 -8.04 9.48
C ALA A 171 8.59 -8.99 10.60
N GLU A 172 8.80 -8.47 11.81
CA GLU A 172 9.16 -9.28 12.99
C GLU A 172 7.93 -10.00 13.56
N TRP A 173 6.78 -9.36 13.56
CA TRP A 173 5.55 -9.85 14.17
C TRP A 173 4.86 -10.94 13.32
N PHE A 174 4.74 -10.74 12.03
CA PHE A 174 3.92 -11.58 11.15
C PHE A 174 4.31 -13.07 11.13
N PRO A 175 5.61 -13.47 11.12
CA PRO A 175 5.98 -14.89 11.07
C PRO A 175 5.41 -15.73 12.22
N GLU A 176 5.29 -15.15 13.41
CA GLU A 176 4.80 -15.84 14.61
C GLU A 176 3.30 -15.61 14.88
N HIS A 177 2.67 -14.63 14.21
CA HIS A 177 1.30 -14.20 14.48
C HIS A 177 0.37 -14.29 13.24
N ARG A 178 0.70 -15.19 12.32
CA ARG A 178 -0.08 -15.37 11.10
C ARG A 178 -1.57 -15.71 11.37
N GLU A 179 -1.84 -16.55 12.36
CA GLU A 179 -3.21 -16.91 12.74
C GLU A 179 -3.97 -15.70 13.32
N THR A 180 -3.30 -14.87 14.12
CA THR A 180 -3.89 -13.62 14.64
C THR A 180 -4.28 -12.67 13.49
N LEU A 181 -3.39 -12.50 12.50
CA LEU A 181 -3.72 -11.71 11.30
C LEU A 181 -4.92 -12.29 10.56
N LYS A 182 -5.01 -13.62 10.47
CA LYS A 182 -6.12 -14.31 9.81
C LYS A 182 -7.44 -14.10 10.55
N GLU A 183 -7.44 -14.21 11.87
CA GLU A 183 -8.63 -13.92 12.70
C GLU A 183 -9.12 -12.48 12.50
N ILE A 184 -8.21 -11.50 12.47
CA ILE A 184 -8.56 -10.10 12.16
C ILE A 184 -9.16 -10.01 10.75
N ALA A 185 -8.53 -10.62 9.74
CA ALA A 185 -9.03 -10.58 8.37
C ALA A 185 -10.43 -11.20 8.25
N GLU A 186 -10.66 -12.36 8.84
CA GLU A 186 -11.95 -13.07 8.84
C GLU A 186 -13.07 -12.24 9.46
N LYS A 187 -12.80 -11.50 10.53
CA LYS A 187 -13.73 -10.56 11.16
C LYS A 187 -14.25 -9.50 10.16
N TYR A 188 -13.37 -8.93 9.34
CA TYR A 188 -13.75 -7.94 8.33
C TYR A 188 -14.28 -8.54 7.03
N MET A 189 -13.97 -9.80 6.75
CA MET A 189 -14.55 -10.54 5.63
C MET A 189 -15.95 -11.06 5.93
N ALA A 190 -16.31 -11.28 7.19
CA ALA A 190 -17.63 -11.78 7.60
C ALA A 190 -18.74 -10.72 7.56
N GLN A 191 -18.39 -9.46 7.41
CA GLN A 191 -19.31 -8.30 7.40
C GLN A 191 -19.92 -8.04 6.03
#